data_2455be20c14a271e65b745a13901462a
#
_entry.id   2455be20c14a271e65b745a13901462a
#
_cell.length_a   1.000
_cell.length_b   1.000
_cell.length_c   1.000
_cell.angle_alpha   90.00
_cell.angle_beta   90.00
_cell.angle_gamma   90.00
#
_symmetry.space_group_name_H-M   'P 1'
#
loop_
_entity.id
_entity.type
_entity.pdbx_description
1 polymer ?
#
loop_
_entity_poly.entity_id
_entity_poly.type
_entity_poly.pdbx_seq_one_letter_code
_entity_poly.pdbx_strand_id
1 'polypeptide(L)'
;MSSIGQIKKTIIKEGFNANKGGSAITSFMKKHPEIKEYLKTFIQKFPCFEKESEVLAWLKNGMKIRKCLNCGKRLTYRNTQKGSSVACSIECSKSEICRKRKNELRIKKIIEKRGENVNPFSKEDVKEKIRKSNLEKWGVENPMQNKDIAKMSGKTRKEKYDISTRQLDIGYERFIKRLESANLSLNGDRHTYIGGNNGVVYNIHCKVCGNDFNYKRNNMKNIHYACPFCYPSNRSNAEIEIANYVSQFEKIYVNDRTILNGNELDIVIPTKKIAIEYNGLFWHSESQGKGKNYHINKLNESNNNGYRLIQIFEDEWINKQRIVKNRLKIILGKSSLKIGARKCVVKEVDNYLSKKFLEKYHIQGYSVASVRLGLFYKNRLVALMTFGKPRFNKKYDWELVRYCTIGDFSIVGGASKILKYFRKTHKGSIISYADRRWSDGKLYKTLGFSEENDSSPAYFYVKDGQRFSRVIFQKHKLKNVLEKFDESLSENRNMELNGYHKIYDCGNKVFVLK
;
A
#
# COMPACT_ATOMS: atom_id res chain seq x y z
N MET A 1 -41.92 -6.16 42.38
CA MET A 1 -41.08 -6.31 41.20
C MET A 1 -40.40 -4.97 40.92
N SER A 2 -39.07 -4.93 40.93
CA SER A 2 -38.32 -3.68 40.65
C SER A 2 -38.51 -3.28 39.20
N SER A 3 -39.00 -2.09 38.90
CA SER A 3 -39.02 -1.57 37.53
C SER A 3 -37.62 -1.06 37.11
N ILE A 4 -37.32 -1.00 35.79
CA ILE A 4 -36.03 -0.48 35.28
C ILE A 4 -35.78 0.96 35.80
N GLY A 5 -36.83 1.74 36.01
CA GLY A 5 -36.76 3.06 36.58
C GLY A 5 -36.36 3.11 38.06
N GLN A 6 -36.82 2.16 38.85
CA GLN A 6 -36.42 1.99 40.26
C GLN A 6 -34.94 1.59 40.36
N ILE A 7 -34.51 0.64 39.55
CA ILE A 7 -33.10 0.21 39.48
C ILE A 7 -32.18 1.40 39.12
N LYS A 8 -32.58 2.22 38.16
CA LYS A 8 -31.84 3.45 37.82
C LYS A 8 -31.73 4.42 39.00
N LYS A 9 -32.82 4.62 39.75
CA LYS A 9 -32.83 5.47 40.95
C LYS A 9 -31.89 4.93 42.03
N THR A 10 -31.89 3.61 42.27
CA THR A 10 -31.00 2.95 43.24
C THR A 10 -29.53 3.10 42.85
N ILE A 11 -29.20 2.90 41.57
CA ILE A 11 -27.84 3.10 41.03
C ILE A 11 -27.35 4.54 41.27
N ILE A 12 -28.22 5.54 41.08
CA ILE A 12 -27.87 6.95 41.28
C ILE A 12 -27.74 7.25 42.76
N LYS A 13 -28.71 6.82 43.56
CA LYS A 13 -28.75 7.08 45.02
C LYS A 13 -27.54 6.51 45.76
N GLU A 14 -27.12 5.30 45.42
CA GLU A 14 -25.94 4.66 46.02
C GLU A 14 -24.60 5.06 45.42
N GLY A 15 -24.58 5.96 44.47
CA GLY A 15 -23.33 6.40 43.82
C GLY A 15 -22.58 5.25 43.14
N PHE A 16 -23.31 4.21 42.73
CA PHE A 16 -22.71 3.00 42.15
C PHE A 16 -21.80 3.34 40.95
N ASN A 17 -20.56 2.89 41.04
CA ASN A 17 -19.59 3.15 39.99
C ASN A 17 -19.20 1.86 39.26
N ALA A 18 -19.90 1.56 38.17
CA ALA A 18 -19.61 0.41 37.28
C ALA A 18 -18.17 0.42 36.70
N ASN A 19 -17.47 1.56 36.74
CA ASN A 19 -16.10 1.68 36.24
C ASN A 19 -15.04 1.18 37.23
N LYS A 20 -15.41 0.89 38.48
CA LYS A 20 -14.48 0.31 39.49
C LYS A 20 -14.22 -1.20 39.32
N GLY A 21 -14.72 -1.81 38.24
CA GLY A 21 -14.42 -3.21 37.87
C GLY A 21 -15.39 -4.26 38.42
N GLY A 22 -15.08 -5.53 38.15
CA GLY A 22 -15.97 -6.66 38.48
C GLY A 22 -16.30 -6.78 39.96
N SER A 23 -15.41 -6.44 40.89
CA SER A 23 -15.63 -6.48 42.32
C SER A 23 -16.73 -5.52 42.77
N ALA A 24 -16.82 -4.31 42.24
CA ALA A 24 -17.86 -3.35 42.56
C ALA A 24 -19.26 -3.80 42.06
N ILE A 25 -19.29 -4.40 40.87
CA ILE A 25 -20.52 -4.97 40.28
C ILE A 25 -20.99 -6.17 41.13
N THR A 26 -20.09 -7.07 41.49
CA THR A 26 -20.38 -8.22 42.30
C THR A 26 -20.88 -7.81 43.70
N SER A 27 -20.25 -6.81 44.30
CA SER A 27 -20.68 -6.28 45.62
C SER A 27 -22.06 -5.63 45.53
N PHE A 28 -22.34 -4.83 44.49
CA PHE A 28 -23.67 -4.22 44.27
C PHE A 28 -24.74 -5.29 44.05
N MET A 29 -24.44 -6.34 43.25
CA MET A 29 -25.35 -7.44 42.97
C MET A 29 -25.63 -8.33 44.22
N LYS A 30 -24.64 -8.46 45.12
CA LYS A 30 -24.83 -9.16 46.41
C LYS A 30 -25.72 -8.37 47.33
N LYS A 31 -25.63 -7.06 47.33
CA LYS A 31 -26.44 -6.14 48.15
C LYS A 31 -27.90 -6.05 47.65
N HIS A 32 -28.11 -6.30 46.35
CA HIS A 32 -29.42 -6.15 45.68
C HIS A 32 -29.77 -7.44 44.89
N PRO A 33 -30.07 -8.58 45.53
CA PRO A 33 -30.35 -9.83 44.83
C PRO A 33 -31.61 -9.76 43.94
N GLU A 34 -32.61 -8.93 44.33
CA GLU A 34 -33.80 -8.64 43.54
C GLU A 34 -33.50 -7.95 42.22
N ILE A 35 -32.53 -7.06 42.22
CA ILE A 35 -32.06 -6.39 40.98
C ILE A 35 -31.35 -7.43 40.09
N LYS A 36 -30.55 -8.30 40.66
CA LYS A 36 -29.83 -9.34 39.89
C LYS A 36 -30.81 -10.24 39.13
N GLU A 37 -31.86 -10.69 39.80
CA GLU A 37 -32.86 -11.57 39.18
C GLU A 37 -33.68 -10.86 38.11
N TYR A 38 -34.05 -9.62 38.35
CA TYR A 38 -34.72 -8.78 37.36
C TYR A 38 -33.83 -8.58 36.10
N LEU A 39 -32.55 -8.35 36.29
CA LEU A 39 -31.62 -8.13 35.16
C LEU A 39 -31.42 -9.38 34.32
N LYS A 40 -31.42 -10.57 34.92
CA LYS A 40 -31.38 -11.83 34.16
C LYS A 40 -32.61 -11.98 33.25
N THR A 41 -33.81 -11.76 33.80
CA THR A 41 -35.06 -11.78 33.02
C THR A 41 -35.08 -10.68 31.95
N PHE A 42 -34.51 -9.51 32.27
CA PHE A 42 -34.41 -8.42 31.31
C PHE A 42 -33.52 -8.76 30.13
N ILE A 43 -32.38 -9.43 30.36
CA ILE A 43 -31.44 -9.83 29.28
C ILE A 43 -32.13 -10.88 28.37
N GLN A 44 -32.91 -11.82 28.91
CA GLN A 44 -33.65 -12.76 28.09
C GLN A 44 -34.65 -12.09 27.13
N LYS A 45 -35.31 -11.03 27.59
CA LYS A 45 -36.24 -10.23 26.76
C LYS A 45 -35.52 -9.30 25.77
N PHE A 46 -34.28 -8.90 26.06
CA PHE A 46 -33.49 -7.97 25.25
C PHE A 46 -32.12 -8.58 24.96
N PRO A 47 -32.02 -9.51 23.96
CA PRO A 47 -30.79 -10.25 23.64
C PRO A 47 -29.64 -9.34 23.11
N CYS A 48 -29.89 -8.06 23.02
CA CYS A 48 -28.84 -7.06 22.74
C CYS A 48 -27.89 -6.85 23.93
N PHE A 49 -28.16 -7.37 25.11
CA PHE A 49 -27.28 -7.39 26.28
C PHE A 49 -26.83 -8.84 26.55
N GLU A 50 -25.53 -9.05 26.78
CA GLU A 50 -24.95 -10.36 27.05
C GLU A 50 -24.82 -10.62 28.58
N LYS A 51 -24.69 -9.56 29.36
CA LYS A 51 -24.44 -9.65 30.83
C LYS A 51 -25.16 -8.56 31.60
N GLU A 52 -25.52 -8.87 32.88
CA GLU A 52 -26.17 -7.93 33.80
C GLU A 52 -25.34 -6.67 34.00
N SER A 53 -24.01 -6.80 34.00
CA SER A 53 -23.08 -5.65 34.10
C SER A 53 -23.22 -4.67 32.96
N GLU A 54 -23.62 -5.10 31.77
CA GLU A 54 -23.88 -4.24 30.63
C GLU A 54 -25.15 -3.42 30.79
N VAL A 55 -26.19 -4.04 31.34
CA VAL A 55 -27.45 -3.33 31.63
C VAL A 55 -27.25 -2.29 32.70
N LEU A 56 -26.51 -2.58 33.78
CA LEU A 56 -26.18 -1.62 34.83
C LEU A 56 -25.38 -0.43 34.28
N ALA A 57 -24.40 -0.70 33.44
CA ALA A 57 -23.59 0.35 32.81
C ALA A 57 -24.44 1.18 31.83
N TRP A 58 -25.36 0.56 31.10
CA TRP A 58 -26.29 1.26 30.20
C TRP A 58 -27.26 2.17 30.98
N LEU A 59 -27.83 1.69 32.08
CA LEU A 59 -28.70 2.48 32.97
C LEU A 59 -27.98 3.70 33.55
N LYS A 60 -26.73 3.51 34.01
CA LYS A 60 -25.91 4.59 34.55
C LYS A 60 -25.59 5.65 33.49
N ASN A 61 -25.36 5.27 32.25
CA ASN A 61 -25.02 6.19 31.16
C ASN A 61 -26.26 6.80 30.46
N GLY A 62 -27.39 6.90 31.18
CA GLY A 62 -28.60 7.57 30.69
C GLY A 62 -29.33 6.79 29.59
N MET A 63 -29.17 5.46 29.54
CA MET A 63 -29.85 4.56 28.61
C MET A 63 -29.48 4.83 27.12
N LYS A 64 -28.35 5.45 26.84
CA LYS A 64 -27.88 5.72 25.48
C LYS A 64 -27.12 4.51 24.92
N ILE A 65 -27.58 3.98 23.81
CA ILE A 65 -26.84 2.96 23.04
C ILE A 65 -25.77 3.68 22.21
N ARG A 66 -24.50 3.35 22.46
CA ARG A 66 -23.38 3.87 21.67
C ARG A 66 -23.09 2.94 20.48
N LYS A 67 -22.87 3.54 19.32
CA LYS A 67 -22.51 2.84 18.10
C LYS A 67 -21.09 3.20 17.68
N CYS A 68 -20.42 2.28 16.99
CA CYS A 68 -19.13 2.52 16.36
C CYS A 68 -19.28 3.60 15.29
N LEU A 69 -18.44 4.62 15.32
CA LEU A 69 -18.52 5.72 14.35
C LEU A 69 -18.15 5.28 12.93
N ASN A 70 -17.41 4.19 12.79
CA ASN A 70 -17.00 3.70 11.47
C ASN A 70 -18.01 2.73 10.83
N CYS A 71 -18.48 1.72 11.57
CA CYS A 71 -19.29 0.66 11.00
C CYS A 71 -20.72 0.55 11.57
N GLY A 72 -21.12 1.47 12.45
CA GLY A 72 -22.45 1.50 13.06
C GLY A 72 -22.74 0.39 14.08
N LYS A 73 -21.87 -0.63 14.22
CA LYS A 73 -22.07 -1.71 15.20
C LYS A 73 -22.16 -1.15 16.62
N ARG A 74 -23.03 -1.74 17.41
CA ARG A 74 -23.16 -1.40 18.83
C ARG A 74 -21.84 -1.64 19.55
N LEU A 75 -21.43 -0.69 20.40
CA LEU A 75 -20.26 -0.85 21.26
C LEU A 75 -20.66 -1.59 22.53
N THR A 76 -19.92 -2.67 22.85
CA THR A 76 -20.04 -3.35 24.13
C THR A 76 -19.52 -2.46 25.26
N TYR A 77 -20.09 -2.59 26.46
CA TYR A 77 -19.68 -1.78 27.60
C TYR A 77 -18.26 -2.04 28.09
N ARG A 78 -17.66 -3.20 27.76
CA ARG A 78 -16.23 -3.45 27.98
C ARG A 78 -15.34 -2.41 27.27
N ASN A 79 -15.74 -1.97 26.09
CA ASN A 79 -15.00 -0.97 25.32
C ASN A 79 -15.26 0.46 25.82
N THR A 80 -16.39 0.70 26.53
CA THR A 80 -16.73 2.02 27.09
C THR A 80 -16.21 2.22 28.51
N GLN A 81 -15.88 1.17 29.25
CA GLN A 81 -15.28 1.28 30.60
C GLN A 81 -13.94 2.03 30.60
N LYS A 82 -13.19 2.02 29.50
CA LYS A 82 -11.97 2.83 29.32
C LYS A 82 -12.23 4.27 28.84
N GLY A 83 -13.48 4.72 28.87
CA GLY A 83 -13.89 6.13 28.77
C GLY A 83 -13.73 6.80 27.42
N SER A 84 -13.18 6.14 26.38
CA SER A 84 -12.87 6.79 25.10
C SER A 84 -13.12 5.92 23.87
N SER A 85 -13.80 4.78 24.01
CA SER A 85 -14.02 3.89 22.88
C SER A 85 -15.10 4.44 21.94
N VAL A 86 -14.70 4.82 20.75
CA VAL A 86 -15.58 5.28 19.65
C VAL A 86 -15.66 4.23 18.53
N ALA A 87 -15.02 3.07 18.72
CA ALA A 87 -14.88 2.01 17.73
C ALA A 87 -15.09 0.63 18.37
N CYS A 88 -15.63 -0.32 17.61
CA CYS A 88 -15.92 -1.69 18.05
C CYS A 88 -14.70 -2.64 17.97
N SER A 89 -13.74 -2.35 17.11
CA SER A 89 -12.52 -3.12 16.90
C SER A 89 -11.29 -2.22 16.71
N ILE A 90 -10.12 -2.84 16.66
CA ILE A 90 -8.85 -2.16 16.37
C ILE A 90 -8.87 -1.57 14.95
N GLU A 91 -9.40 -2.31 13.98
CA GLU A 91 -9.54 -1.90 12.58
C GLU A 91 -10.44 -0.65 12.48
N CYS A 92 -11.63 -0.69 13.05
CA CYS A 92 -12.52 0.47 13.10
C CYS A 92 -11.89 1.67 13.80
N SER A 93 -11.05 1.43 14.81
CA SER A 93 -10.38 2.49 15.55
C SER A 93 -9.32 3.24 14.74
N LYS A 94 -8.84 2.65 13.65
CA LYS A 94 -7.87 3.25 12.71
C LYS A 94 -8.54 4.13 11.67
N SER A 95 -9.87 4.11 11.52
CA SER A 95 -10.60 4.98 10.61
C SER A 95 -10.40 6.46 10.94
N GLU A 96 -10.48 7.32 9.93
CA GLU A 96 -10.27 8.76 10.09
C GLU A 96 -11.29 9.37 11.07
N ILE A 97 -12.56 9.00 10.95
CA ILE A 97 -13.65 9.47 11.82
C ILE A 97 -13.37 9.12 13.29
N CYS A 98 -12.94 7.87 13.55
CA CYS A 98 -12.61 7.45 14.91
C CYS A 98 -11.35 8.13 15.45
N ARG A 99 -10.35 8.39 14.60
CA ARG A 99 -9.12 9.12 14.99
C ARG A 99 -9.43 10.59 15.32
N LYS A 100 -10.19 11.30 14.48
CA LYS A 100 -10.63 12.66 14.73
C LYS A 100 -11.36 12.76 16.07
N ARG A 101 -12.34 11.90 16.31
CA ARG A 101 -13.11 11.90 17.56
C ARG A 101 -12.28 11.59 18.81
N LYS A 102 -11.33 10.67 18.71
CA LYS A 102 -10.39 10.38 19.81
C LYS A 102 -9.51 11.59 20.12
N ASN A 103 -9.04 12.29 19.09
CA ASN A 103 -8.21 13.47 19.28
C ASN A 103 -9.00 14.63 19.92
N GLU A 104 -10.23 14.88 19.47
CA GLU A 104 -11.13 15.86 20.09
C GLU A 104 -11.37 15.56 21.58
N LEU A 105 -11.66 14.29 21.92
CA LEU A 105 -11.85 13.88 23.32
C LEU A 105 -10.57 14.03 24.15
N ARG A 106 -9.40 13.80 23.55
CA ARG A 106 -8.11 14.04 24.19
C ARG A 106 -7.87 15.52 24.46
N ILE A 107 -8.11 16.36 23.45
CA ILE A 107 -7.99 17.82 23.56
C ILE A 107 -8.93 18.34 24.64
N LYS A 108 -10.21 17.90 24.62
CA LYS A 108 -11.19 18.29 25.64
C LYS A 108 -10.71 17.97 27.06
N LYS A 109 -10.16 16.79 27.30
CA LYS A 109 -9.58 16.41 28.60
C LYS A 109 -8.36 17.23 28.99
N ILE A 110 -7.55 17.67 28.02
CA ILE A 110 -6.41 18.57 28.27
C ILE A 110 -6.92 19.95 28.69
N ILE A 111 -7.91 20.49 27.98
CA ILE A 111 -8.55 21.77 28.29
C ILE A 111 -9.21 21.73 29.69
N GLU A 112 -9.96 20.67 29.98
CA GLU A 112 -10.60 20.48 31.30
C GLU A 112 -9.59 20.43 32.46
N LYS A 113 -8.38 19.89 32.22
CA LYS A 113 -7.34 19.83 33.27
C LYS A 113 -6.46 21.07 33.37
N ARG A 114 -6.24 21.77 32.26
CA ARG A 114 -5.22 22.84 32.16
C ARG A 114 -5.78 24.20 31.73
N GLY A 115 -7.06 24.28 31.42
CA GLY A 115 -7.71 25.51 30.92
C GLY A 115 -7.47 25.78 29.44
N GLU A 116 -6.43 25.20 28.82
CA GLU A 116 -6.07 25.46 27.43
C GLU A 116 -5.29 24.30 26.78
N ASN A 117 -5.29 24.27 25.45
CA ASN A 117 -4.57 23.26 24.65
C ASN A 117 -3.23 23.81 24.10
N VAL A 118 -2.39 24.33 24.99
CA VAL A 118 -1.10 24.90 24.64
C VAL A 118 0.04 24.09 25.32
N ASN A 119 1.16 23.96 24.63
CA ASN A 119 2.37 23.37 25.24
C ASN A 119 2.82 24.29 26.40
N PRO A 120 2.97 23.78 27.64
CA PRO A 120 3.40 24.59 28.75
C PRO A 120 4.68 25.38 28.52
N PHE A 121 5.62 24.81 27.75
CA PHE A 121 6.89 25.44 27.40
C PHE A 121 6.80 26.50 26.30
N SER A 122 5.62 26.66 25.64
CA SER A 122 5.41 27.71 24.64
C SER A 122 4.86 29.02 25.25
N LYS A 123 4.46 28.99 26.50
CA LYS A 123 3.97 30.18 27.22
C LYS A 123 5.10 31.15 27.48
N GLU A 124 4.85 32.43 27.28
CA GLU A 124 5.88 33.47 27.40
C GLU A 124 6.38 33.62 28.85
N ASP A 125 5.48 33.52 29.84
CA ASP A 125 5.83 33.50 31.27
C ASP A 125 6.78 32.34 31.65
N VAL A 126 6.63 31.16 31.02
CA VAL A 126 7.50 30.01 31.24
C VAL A 126 8.86 30.22 30.54
N LYS A 127 8.85 30.75 29.32
CA LYS A 127 10.08 31.09 28.60
C LYS A 127 10.88 32.15 29.36
N GLU A 128 10.19 33.15 29.93
CA GLU A 128 10.83 34.22 30.72
C GLU A 128 11.43 33.67 32.01
N LYS A 129 10.76 32.77 32.71
CA LYS A 129 11.30 32.06 33.88
C LYS A 129 12.56 31.25 33.50
N ILE A 130 12.54 30.59 32.36
CA ILE A 130 13.71 29.84 31.86
C ILE A 130 14.84 30.81 31.53
N ARG A 131 14.59 31.94 30.85
CA ARG A 131 15.59 32.98 30.56
C ARG A 131 16.23 33.52 31.84
N LYS A 132 15.39 33.91 32.80
CA LYS A 132 15.87 34.41 34.13
C LYS A 132 16.75 33.36 34.83
N SER A 133 16.30 32.13 34.92
CA SER A 133 17.07 31.05 35.53
C SER A 133 18.39 30.77 34.80
N ASN A 134 18.42 30.92 33.49
CA ASN A 134 19.65 30.77 32.69
C ASN A 134 20.61 31.96 32.91
N LEU A 135 20.10 33.18 32.98
CA LEU A 135 20.84 34.41 33.30
C LEU A 135 21.48 34.32 34.71
N GLU A 136 20.69 33.90 35.71
CA GLU A 136 21.19 33.73 37.10
C GLU A 136 22.27 32.63 37.20
N LYS A 137 22.11 31.51 36.50
CA LYS A 137 23.04 30.39 36.57
C LYS A 137 24.28 30.52 35.68
N TRP A 138 24.11 31.13 34.52
CA TRP A 138 25.08 31.05 33.44
C TRP A 138 25.49 32.41 32.87
N GLY A 139 24.86 33.49 33.31
CA GLY A 139 25.11 34.86 32.84
C GLY A 139 24.65 35.13 31.42
N VAL A 140 23.84 34.23 30.80
CA VAL A 140 23.32 34.32 29.43
C VAL A 140 21.91 33.74 29.37
N GLU A 141 21.05 34.26 28.46
CA GLU A 141 19.69 33.76 28.30
C GLU A 141 19.62 32.31 27.76
N ASN A 142 20.58 31.94 26.94
CA ASN A 142 20.74 30.56 26.45
C ASN A 142 22.12 30.05 26.88
N PRO A 143 22.19 28.93 27.62
CA PRO A 143 23.45 28.39 28.13
C PRO A 143 24.51 28.17 27.04
N MET A 144 24.11 27.88 25.80
CA MET A 144 25.05 27.69 24.69
C MET A 144 25.72 28.98 24.19
N GLN A 145 25.26 30.15 24.62
CA GLN A 145 25.91 31.44 24.34
C GLN A 145 27.11 31.70 25.26
N ASN A 146 27.20 30.98 26.39
CA ASN A 146 28.35 31.05 27.25
C ASN A 146 29.51 30.21 26.65
N LYS A 147 30.64 30.91 26.35
CA LYS A 147 31.83 30.29 25.69
C LYS A 147 32.41 29.11 26.43
N ASP A 148 32.36 29.12 27.78
CA ASP A 148 32.90 28.05 28.59
C ASP A 148 31.96 26.82 28.58
N ILE A 149 30.66 27.03 28.64
CA ILE A 149 29.66 25.95 28.48
C ILE A 149 29.73 25.34 27.08
N ALA A 150 29.87 26.17 26.04
CA ALA A 150 30.04 25.73 24.67
C ALA A 150 31.34 24.93 24.48
N LYS A 151 32.46 25.38 25.12
CA LYS A 151 33.73 24.65 25.16
C LYS A 151 33.60 23.33 25.93
N MET A 152 32.97 23.33 27.11
CA MET A 152 32.74 22.10 27.89
C MET A 152 31.85 21.12 27.11
N SER A 153 30.80 21.60 26.46
CA SER A 153 29.94 20.78 25.56
C SER A 153 30.73 20.21 24.37
N GLY A 154 31.68 20.99 23.82
CA GLY A 154 32.61 20.55 22.78
C GLY A 154 33.61 19.51 23.28
N LYS A 155 34.15 19.70 24.49
CA LYS A 155 35.08 18.76 25.17
C LYS A 155 34.37 17.46 25.53
N THR A 156 33.18 17.52 26.11
CA THR A 156 32.31 16.38 26.38
C THR A 156 31.87 15.66 25.08
N ARG A 157 31.71 16.36 23.96
CA ARG A 157 31.49 15.72 22.65
C ARG A 157 32.75 14.97 22.17
N LYS A 158 33.95 15.53 22.30
CA LYS A 158 35.21 14.84 21.95
C LYS A 158 35.47 13.62 22.84
N GLU A 159 35.31 13.74 24.13
CA GLU A 159 35.39 12.62 25.07
C GLU A 159 34.30 11.57 24.86
N LYS A 160 33.10 11.98 24.47
CA LYS A 160 32.04 11.06 24.02
C LYS A 160 32.32 10.37 22.67
N TYR A 161 33.17 10.92 21.82
CA TYR A 161 33.57 10.24 20.57
C TYR A 161 34.51 9.07 20.83
N ASP A 162 35.40 9.13 21.84
CA ASP A 162 36.19 7.96 22.30
C ASP A 162 35.33 7.00 23.14
N ILE A 163 34.38 7.50 23.91
CA ILE A 163 33.29 6.71 24.54
C ILE A 163 32.37 6.12 23.49
N SER A 164 32.26 6.71 22.30
CA SER A 164 31.35 6.26 21.23
C SER A 164 31.76 4.91 20.63
N THR A 165 33.04 4.60 20.52
CA THR A 165 33.52 3.30 20.01
C THR A 165 33.10 2.18 20.97
N ARG A 166 33.34 2.37 22.28
CA ARG A 166 32.88 1.43 23.30
C ARG A 166 31.36 1.33 23.40
N GLN A 167 30.62 2.42 23.20
CA GLN A 167 29.17 2.40 23.14
C GLN A 167 28.65 1.74 21.86
N LEU A 168 29.36 1.86 20.74
CA LEU A 168 29.07 1.17 19.52
C LEU A 168 29.29 -0.34 19.66
N ASP A 169 30.35 -0.77 20.35
CA ASP A 169 30.62 -2.19 20.61
C ASP A 169 29.54 -2.80 21.51
N ILE A 170 29.21 -2.14 22.61
CA ILE A 170 28.09 -2.54 23.48
C ILE A 170 26.76 -2.54 22.70
N GLY A 171 26.58 -1.57 21.82
CA GLY A 171 25.40 -1.46 20.95
C GLY A 171 25.32 -2.60 19.94
N TYR A 172 26.45 -2.98 19.35
CA TYR A 172 26.60 -4.11 18.45
C TYR A 172 26.26 -5.44 19.13
N GLU A 173 26.91 -5.71 20.27
CA GLU A 173 26.64 -6.95 21.03
C GLU A 173 25.18 -7.08 21.44
N ARG A 174 24.56 -5.99 21.89
CA ARG A 174 23.12 -5.98 22.22
C ARG A 174 22.25 -6.21 20.97
N PHE A 175 22.68 -5.70 19.84
CA PHE A 175 21.97 -5.89 18.56
C PHE A 175 22.06 -7.35 18.11
N ILE A 176 23.26 -7.93 18.13
CA ILE A 176 23.49 -9.34 17.78
C ILE A 176 22.70 -10.26 18.71
N LYS A 177 22.79 -10.09 20.04
CA LYS A 177 22.00 -10.90 21.00
C LYS A 177 20.49 -10.85 20.72
N ARG A 178 19.97 -9.69 20.31
CA ARG A 178 18.56 -9.55 19.96
C ARG A 178 18.21 -10.23 18.63
N LEU A 179 19.08 -10.14 17.63
CA LEU A 179 18.89 -10.87 16.37
C LEU A 179 18.87 -12.38 16.63
N GLU A 180 19.84 -12.87 17.39
CA GLU A 180 19.92 -14.29 17.75
C GLU A 180 18.68 -14.78 18.50
N SER A 181 18.17 -14.00 19.47
CA SER A 181 16.92 -14.33 20.19
C SER A 181 15.71 -14.42 19.26
N ALA A 182 15.77 -13.80 18.08
CA ALA A 182 14.71 -13.81 17.06
C ALA A 182 14.99 -14.79 15.90
N ASN A 183 16.00 -15.66 16.03
CA ASN A 183 16.48 -16.53 14.94
C ASN A 183 16.92 -15.75 13.68
N LEU A 184 17.56 -14.62 13.90
CA LEU A 184 18.10 -13.74 12.85
C LEU A 184 19.62 -13.63 13.01
N SER A 185 20.32 -13.26 11.94
CA SER A 185 21.73 -12.89 11.96
C SER A 185 21.99 -11.69 11.06
N LEU A 186 23.01 -10.89 11.40
CA LEU A 186 23.45 -9.79 10.56
C LEU A 186 24.26 -10.35 9.38
N ASN A 187 23.94 -9.95 8.15
CA ASN A 187 24.79 -10.18 6.99
C ASN A 187 25.88 -9.11 6.95
N GLY A 188 27.00 -9.41 7.59
CA GLY A 188 28.14 -8.51 7.71
C GLY A 188 28.85 -8.68 9.06
N ASP A 189 30.01 -8.06 9.14
CA ASP A 189 30.86 -8.07 10.33
C ASP A 189 30.57 -6.88 11.27
N ARG A 190 31.40 -6.74 12.30
CA ARG A 190 31.32 -5.63 13.27
C ARG A 190 31.43 -4.25 12.59
N HIS A 191 32.18 -4.13 11.49
CA HIS A 191 32.40 -2.85 10.80
C HIS A 191 31.17 -2.39 10.03
N THR A 192 30.25 -3.30 9.67
CA THR A 192 28.97 -2.94 9.02
C THR A 192 27.97 -2.30 10.00
N TYR A 193 28.22 -2.40 11.31
CA TYR A 193 27.38 -1.82 12.33
C TYR A 193 27.77 -0.37 12.66
N ILE A 194 26.96 0.57 12.25
CA ILE A 194 27.18 2.02 12.43
C ILE A 194 26.32 2.67 13.53
N GLY A 195 25.71 1.85 14.39
CA GLY A 195 24.88 2.34 15.48
C GLY A 195 23.40 2.49 15.14
N GLY A 196 22.64 3.20 15.96
CA GLY A 196 21.20 3.14 15.96
C GLY A 196 20.46 4.45 15.81
N ASN A 197 20.82 5.31 14.90
CA ASN A 197 20.01 6.47 14.59
C ASN A 197 18.87 6.12 13.62
N ASN A 198 17.78 6.92 13.65
CA ASN A 198 16.64 6.76 12.76
C ASN A 198 17.10 6.74 11.29
N GLY A 199 16.88 5.64 10.61
CA GLY A 199 17.17 5.53 9.19
C GLY A 199 18.20 4.48 8.79
N VAL A 200 19.01 3.97 9.70
CA VAL A 200 19.99 2.92 9.38
C VAL A 200 19.29 1.62 9.00
N VAL A 201 19.68 1.07 7.86
CA VAL A 201 19.17 -0.19 7.31
C VAL A 201 20.28 -1.23 7.40
N TYR A 202 19.97 -2.39 7.95
CA TYR A 202 20.85 -3.55 8.04
C TYR A 202 20.34 -4.68 7.19
N ASN A 203 21.22 -5.37 6.49
CA ASN A 203 20.89 -6.61 5.80
C ASN A 203 20.92 -7.77 6.82
N ILE A 204 19.80 -8.47 6.96
CA ILE A 204 19.56 -9.49 7.99
C ILE A 204 19.23 -10.81 7.31
N HIS A 205 19.85 -11.88 7.78
CA HIS A 205 19.52 -13.25 7.40
C HIS A 205 18.51 -13.86 8.37
N CYS A 206 17.45 -14.48 7.88
CA CYS A 206 16.50 -15.24 8.71
C CYS A 206 16.88 -16.72 8.75
N LYS A 207 17.28 -17.21 9.92
CA LYS A 207 17.67 -18.61 10.13
C LYS A 207 16.49 -19.59 10.02
N VAL A 208 15.22 -19.10 10.08
CA VAL A 208 14.02 -19.94 9.99
C VAL A 208 13.68 -20.24 8.53
N CYS A 209 13.66 -19.23 7.63
CA CYS A 209 13.28 -19.40 6.24
C CYS A 209 14.44 -19.32 5.24
N GLY A 210 15.67 -19.03 5.71
CA GLY A 210 16.86 -18.92 4.89
C GLY A 210 16.93 -17.68 3.99
N ASN A 211 16.00 -16.74 4.12
CA ASN A 211 15.95 -15.54 3.29
C ASN A 211 16.65 -14.36 3.94
N ASP A 212 17.26 -13.51 3.08
CA ASP A 212 17.86 -12.24 3.48
C ASP A 212 16.85 -11.10 3.26
N PHE A 213 16.86 -10.11 4.16
CA PHE A 213 15.99 -8.95 4.05
C PHE A 213 16.62 -7.70 4.67
N ASN A 214 16.17 -6.53 4.24
CA ASN A 214 16.62 -5.27 4.77
C ASN A 214 15.75 -4.85 5.96
N TYR A 215 16.39 -4.59 7.10
CA TYR A 215 15.73 -4.24 8.35
C TYR A 215 16.12 -2.85 8.82
N LYS A 216 15.12 -1.99 9.02
CA LYS A 216 15.30 -0.66 9.58
C LYS A 216 15.19 -0.73 11.10
N ARG A 217 16.25 -0.34 11.81
CA ARG A 217 16.41 -0.53 13.26
C ARG A 217 15.36 0.15 14.16
N ASN A 218 14.52 1.03 13.63
CA ASN A 218 13.56 1.81 14.44
C ASN A 218 12.57 0.97 15.27
N ASN A 219 12.45 -0.31 15.01
CA ASN A 219 11.39 -1.14 15.57
C ASN A 219 11.89 -2.35 16.37
N MET A 220 12.96 -2.15 17.15
CA MET A 220 13.60 -3.22 17.96
C MET A 220 12.64 -3.93 18.94
N LYS A 221 11.48 -3.34 19.27
CA LYS A 221 10.49 -3.97 20.15
C LYS A 221 9.86 -5.22 19.52
N ASN A 222 9.77 -5.25 18.18
CA ASN A 222 9.10 -6.31 17.40
C ASN A 222 10.08 -7.15 16.57
N ILE A 223 11.35 -7.26 16.99
CA ILE A 223 12.39 -7.95 16.22
C ILE A 223 12.08 -9.44 15.96
N HIS A 224 11.33 -10.10 16.84
CA HIS A 224 10.87 -11.48 16.67
C HIS A 224 9.95 -11.66 15.46
N TYR A 225 9.33 -10.58 15.01
CA TYR A 225 8.42 -10.53 13.84
C TYR A 225 9.02 -9.72 12.69
N ALA A 226 10.34 -9.53 12.68
CA ALA A 226 11.01 -8.65 11.73
C ALA A 226 11.13 -9.27 10.33
N CYS A 227 11.21 -10.61 10.24
CA CYS A 227 11.33 -11.28 8.95
C CYS A 227 10.05 -11.12 8.14
N PRO A 228 10.09 -10.45 6.98
CA PRO A 228 8.89 -10.22 6.17
C PRO A 228 8.38 -11.49 5.47
N PHE A 229 9.19 -12.54 5.41
CA PHE A 229 8.80 -13.83 4.86
C PHE A 229 8.10 -14.70 5.89
N CYS A 230 8.60 -14.73 7.14
CA CYS A 230 7.97 -15.49 8.23
C CYS A 230 6.76 -14.75 8.82
N TYR A 231 6.82 -13.42 8.87
CA TYR A 231 5.83 -12.55 9.52
C TYR A 231 5.43 -11.37 8.61
N PRO A 232 4.59 -11.60 7.60
CA PRO A 232 4.26 -10.63 6.56
C PRO A 232 3.34 -9.47 6.99
N SER A 233 3.33 -9.09 8.25
CA SER A 233 2.38 -8.12 8.84
C SER A 233 2.42 -6.68 8.30
N ASN A 234 3.45 -6.32 7.52
CA ASN A 234 3.58 -4.99 6.91
C ASN A 234 3.41 -5.00 5.38
N ARG A 235 3.08 -6.14 4.79
CA ARG A 235 2.89 -6.31 3.35
C ARG A 235 1.45 -6.69 3.04
N SER A 236 0.98 -6.28 1.88
CA SER A 236 -0.31 -6.75 1.38
C SER A 236 -0.22 -8.25 1.06
N ASN A 237 -1.34 -8.98 1.19
CA ASN A 237 -1.39 -10.39 0.81
C ASN A 237 -0.96 -10.59 -0.66
N ALA A 238 -1.28 -9.64 -1.53
CA ALA A 238 -0.90 -9.69 -2.94
C ALA A 238 0.62 -9.57 -3.15
N GLU A 239 1.32 -8.68 -2.43
CA GLU A 239 2.79 -8.59 -2.48
C GLU A 239 3.45 -9.91 -2.05
N ILE A 240 2.91 -10.53 -0.98
CA ILE A 240 3.39 -11.82 -0.49
C ILE A 240 3.17 -12.92 -1.55
N GLU A 241 1.98 -12.97 -2.16
CA GLU A 241 1.68 -13.93 -3.21
C GLU A 241 2.58 -13.75 -4.45
N ILE A 242 2.86 -12.51 -4.86
CA ILE A 242 3.78 -12.22 -5.97
C ILE A 242 5.20 -12.65 -5.61
N ALA A 243 5.68 -12.31 -4.42
CA ALA A 243 7.00 -12.70 -3.93
C ALA A 243 7.15 -14.22 -3.87
N ASN A 244 6.18 -14.92 -3.27
CA ASN A 244 6.16 -16.39 -3.20
C ASN A 244 6.13 -17.03 -4.59
N TYR A 245 5.41 -16.41 -5.53
CA TYR A 245 5.39 -16.92 -6.89
C TYR A 245 6.75 -16.75 -7.60
N VAL A 246 7.37 -15.58 -7.47
CA VAL A 246 8.67 -15.28 -8.13
C VAL A 246 9.82 -16.05 -7.49
N SER A 247 9.79 -16.27 -6.17
CA SER A 247 10.81 -17.01 -5.43
C SER A 247 10.94 -18.49 -5.87
N GLN A 248 9.90 -19.04 -6.49
CA GLN A 248 9.96 -20.39 -7.09
C GLN A 248 10.95 -20.47 -8.28
N PHE A 249 11.32 -19.36 -8.87
CA PHE A 249 12.13 -19.30 -10.08
C PHE A 249 13.49 -18.64 -9.88
N GLU A 250 13.58 -17.64 -8.98
CA GLU A 250 14.77 -16.81 -8.78
C GLU A 250 14.91 -16.44 -7.31
N LYS A 251 16.18 -16.22 -6.87
CA LYS A 251 16.44 -15.62 -5.55
C LYS A 251 15.95 -14.18 -5.56
N ILE A 252 15.15 -13.81 -4.55
CA ILE A 252 14.57 -12.48 -4.43
C ILE A 252 14.99 -11.82 -3.12
N TYR A 253 14.95 -10.49 -3.11
CA TYR A 253 14.94 -9.65 -1.92
C TYR A 253 13.64 -8.87 -1.89
N VAL A 254 13.15 -8.57 -0.70
CA VAL A 254 11.89 -7.85 -0.52
C VAL A 254 12.12 -6.58 0.28
N ASN A 255 11.27 -5.57 0.04
CA ASN A 255 11.32 -4.28 0.73
C ASN A 255 12.72 -3.61 0.65
N ASP A 256 13.38 -3.74 -0.52
CA ASP A 256 14.69 -3.14 -0.74
C ASP A 256 14.60 -1.62 -0.75
N ARG A 257 15.50 -0.97 0.00
CA ARG A 257 15.61 0.49 0.07
C ARG A 257 17.00 0.99 -0.31
N THR A 258 17.87 0.10 -0.75
CA THR A 258 19.26 0.43 -1.09
C THR A 258 19.39 0.91 -2.52
N ILE A 259 18.62 0.33 -3.44
CA ILE A 259 18.66 0.64 -4.87
C ILE A 259 18.14 2.04 -5.17
N LEU A 260 17.08 2.49 -4.47
CA LEU A 260 16.44 3.79 -4.68
C LEU A 260 16.69 4.77 -3.51
N ASN A 261 17.91 4.80 -2.96
CA ASN A 261 18.35 5.79 -1.97
C ASN A 261 17.33 6.06 -0.83
N GLY A 262 16.67 4.99 -0.32
CA GLY A 262 15.69 5.06 0.77
C GLY A 262 14.23 4.85 0.32
N ASN A 263 13.91 4.99 -0.96
CA ASN A 263 12.62 4.58 -1.50
C ASN A 263 12.56 3.05 -1.59
N GLU A 264 11.41 2.47 -1.25
CA GLU A 264 11.24 1.03 -1.21
C GLU A 264 10.96 0.44 -2.60
N LEU A 265 11.57 -0.70 -2.90
CA LEU A 265 11.15 -1.62 -3.96
C LEU A 265 10.58 -2.88 -3.31
N ASP A 266 9.37 -3.26 -3.65
CA ASP A 266 8.67 -4.38 -2.99
C ASP A 266 9.39 -5.71 -3.17
N ILE A 267 9.83 -6.01 -4.40
CA ILE A 267 10.52 -7.26 -4.75
C ILE A 267 11.67 -6.94 -5.71
N VAL A 268 12.87 -7.45 -5.41
CA VAL A 268 14.07 -7.29 -6.24
C VAL A 268 14.63 -8.65 -6.62
N ILE A 269 15.01 -8.82 -7.89
CA ILE A 269 15.65 -10.01 -8.45
C ILE A 269 17.03 -9.60 -8.98
N PRO A 270 18.10 -9.63 -8.16
CA PRO A 270 19.39 -9.07 -8.52
C PRO A 270 20.05 -9.75 -9.72
N THR A 271 19.91 -11.10 -9.83
CA THR A 271 20.46 -11.92 -10.91
C THR A 271 19.92 -11.52 -12.30
N LYS A 272 18.72 -10.94 -12.34
CA LYS A 272 18.04 -10.49 -13.57
C LYS A 272 18.05 -8.97 -13.73
N LYS A 273 18.50 -8.23 -12.72
CA LYS A 273 18.35 -6.76 -12.67
C LYS A 273 16.90 -6.33 -12.91
N ILE A 274 15.97 -7.02 -12.24
CA ILE A 274 14.52 -6.74 -12.31
C ILE A 274 14.03 -6.40 -10.92
N ALA A 275 13.18 -5.41 -10.82
CA ALA A 275 12.37 -5.11 -9.65
C ALA A 275 10.88 -5.21 -10.00
N ILE A 276 10.06 -5.56 -9.01
CA ILE A 276 8.60 -5.65 -9.16
C ILE A 276 7.97 -4.83 -8.05
N GLU A 277 6.98 -4.04 -8.41
CA GLU A 277 6.19 -3.19 -7.52
C GLU A 277 4.72 -3.57 -7.61
N TYR A 278 4.06 -3.68 -6.48
CA TYR A 278 2.61 -3.86 -6.39
C TYR A 278 1.93 -2.55 -5.99
N ASN A 279 1.16 -2.00 -6.90
CA ASN A 279 0.49 -0.72 -6.71
C ASN A 279 -0.96 -0.92 -6.28
N GLY A 280 -1.22 -0.87 -4.97
CA GLY A 280 -2.56 -0.83 -4.40
C GLY A 280 -3.32 0.40 -4.86
N LEU A 281 -4.50 0.24 -5.46
CA LEU A 281 -5.21 1.31 -6.18
C LEU A 281 -5.54 2.52 -5.30
N PHE A 282 -5.97 2.27 -4.07
CA PHE A 282 -6.26 3.36 -3.13
C PHE A 282 -4.99 4.07 -2.66
N TRP A 283 -3.97 3.29 -2.22
CA TRP A 283 -2.76 3.84 -1.62
C TRP A 283 -1.86 4.58 -2.61
N HIS A 284 -1.95 4.23 -3.89
CA HIS A 284 -1.19 4.84 -4.99
C HIS A 284 -1.98 5.88 -5.78
N SER A 285 -3.17 6.26 -5.32
CA SER A 285 -4.01 7.28 -5.95
C SER A 285 -3.62 8.70 -5.55
N GLU A 286 -4.10 9.67 -6.33
CA GLU A 286 -3.90 11.10 -6.07
C GLU A 286 -4.45 11.54 -4.70
N SER A 287 -5.52 10.91 -4.21
CA SER A 287 -6.07 11.18 -2.87
C SER A 287 -5.10 10.85 -1.72
N GLN A 288 -4.09 10.03 -1.98
CA GLN A 288 -3.01 9.70 -1.03
C GLN A 288 -1.71 10.47 -1.33
N GLY A 289 -1.81 11.56 -2.11
CA GLY A 289 -0.66 12.40 -2.47
C GLY A 289 0.23 11.81 -3.57
N LYS A 290 -0.23 10.79 -4.31
CA LYS A 290 0.53 10.18 -5.41
C LYS A 290 0.13 10.82 -6.75
N GLY A 291 0.77 11.95 -7.05
CA GLY A 291 0.50 12.73 -8.26
C GLY A 291 0.99 12.07 -9.56
N LYS A 292 0.78 12.78 -10.67
CA LYS A 292 1.02 12.33 -12.06
C LYS A 292 2.36 11.63 -12.29
N ASN A 293 3.42 12.10 -11.66
CA ASN A 293 4.77 11.62 -11.92
C ASN A 293 5.26 10.55 -10.93
N TYR A 294 4.45 10.15 -9.97
CA TYR A 294 4.89 9.23 -8.92
C TYR A 294 5.43 7.89 -9.47
N HIS A 295 4.63 7.19 -10.28
CA HIS A 295 5.00 5.88 -10.82
C HIS A 295 6.12 5.97 -11.87
N ILE A 296 6.07 7.00 -12.73
CA ILE A 296 7.09 7.19 -13.76
C ILE A 296 8.45 7.61 -13.17
N ASN A 297 8.47 8.44 -12.13
CA ASN A 297 9.72 8.80 -11.45
C ASN A 297 10.38 7.58 -10.82
N LYS A 298 9.62 6.74 -10.12
CA LYS A 298 10.11 5.49 -9.54
C LYS A 298 10.65 4.52 -10.61
N LEU A 299 9.96 4.43 -11.76
CA LEU A 299 10.40 3.64 -12.90
C LEU A 299 11.71 4.17 -13.48
N ASN A 300 11.82 5.48 -13.69
CA ASN A 300 13.04 6.10 -14.23
C ASN A 300 14.21 5.96 -13.26
N GLU A 301 14.01 6.21 -11.97
CA GLU A 301 15.03 6.05 -10.93
C GLU A 301 15.55 4.60 -10.86
N SER A 302 14.64 3.62 -10.90
CA SER A 302 15.02 2.20 -10.95
C SER A 302 15.84 1.87 -12.20
N ASN A 303 15.42 2.34 -13.37
CA ASN A 303 16.14 2.13 -14.63
C ASN A 303 17.52 2.78 -14.61
N ASN A 304 17.65 3.99 -14.06
CA ASN A 304 18.94 4.70 -13.93
C ASN A 304 19.90 3.93 -13.01
N ASN A 305 19.38 3.20 -12.02
CA ASN A 305 20.15 2.30 -11.16
C ASN A 305 20.35 0.90 -11.77
N GLY A 306 20.04 0.72 -13.05
CA GLY A 306 20.26 -0.51 -13.79
C GLY A 306 19.24 -1.63 -13.53
N TYR A 307 18.12 -1.32 -12.88
CA TYR A 307 17.04 -2.27 -12.61
C TYR A 307 15.81 -1.95 -13.45
N ARG A 308 15.33 -2.94 -14.21
CA ARG A 308 14.04 -2.85 -14.90
C ARG A 308 12.91 -3.00 -13.90
N LEU A 309 12.09 -1.97 -13.72
CA LEU A 309 10.94 -2.00 -12.83
C LEU A 309 9.69 -2.49 -13.57
N ILE A 310 9.05 -3.52 -13.02
CA ILE A 310 7.72 -4.00 -13.44
C ILE A 310 6.71 -3.49 -12.41
N GLN A 311 5.67 -2.79 -12.86
CA GLN A 311 4.64 -2.27 -11.96
C GLN A 311 3.30 -2.96 -12.23
N ILE A 312 2.78 -3.63 -11.20
CA ILE A 312 1.54 -4.41 -11.23
C ILE A 312 0.49 -3.65 -10.45
N PHE A 313 -0.61 -3.27 -11.08
CA PHE A 313 -1.75 -2.70 -10.36
C PHE A 313 -2.59 -3.79 -9.68
N GLU A 314 -3.21 -3.42 -8.55
CA GLU A 314 -4.01 -4.31 -7.71
C GLU A 314 -5.10 -5.05 -8.50
N ASP A 315 -5.86 -4.37 -9.35
CA ASP A 315 -6.90 -4.98 -10.19
C ASP A 315 -6.35 -5.96 -11.24
N GLU A 316 -5.11 -5.75 -11.72
CA GLU A 316 -4.44 -6.70 -12.61
C GLU A 316 -4.10 -7.99 -11.86
N TRP A 317 -3.64 -7.89 -10.61
CA TRP A 317 -3.36 -9.08 -9.81
C TRP A 317 -4.63 -9.82 -9.41
N ILE A 318 -5.65 -9.10 -8.95
CA ILE A 318 -6.91 -9.70 -8.51
C ILE A 318 -7.66 -10.36 -9.68
N ASN A 319 -7.85 -9.62 -10.78
CA ASN A 319 -8.75 -10.06 -11.85
C ASN A 319 -8.03 -10.81 -12.99
N LYS A 320 -6.70 -10.62 -13.14
CA LYS A 320 -5.89 -11.15 -14.26
C LYS A 320 -4.65 -11.90 -13.78
N GLN A 321 -4.66 -12.44 -12.57
CA GLN A 321 -3.52 -13.07 -11.91
C GLN A 321 -2.77 -14.06 -12.81
N ARG A 322 -3.53 -14.90 -13.55
CA ARG A 322 -2.94 -15.87 -14.48
C ARG A 322 -2.16 -15.19 -15.61
N ILE A 323 -2.65 -14.08 -16.14
CA ILE A 323 -1.96 -13.33 -17.21
C ILE A 323 -0.68 -12.72 -16.65
N VAL A 324 -0.76 -12.11 -15.45
CA VAL A 324 0.40 -11.52 -14.75
C VAL A 324 1.46 -12.59 -14.49
N LYS A 325 1.08 -13.73 -13.91
CA LYS A 325 2.00 -14.87 -13.66
C LYS A 325 2.69 -15.36 -14.94
N ASN A 326 1.95 -15.53 -16.03
CA ASN A 326 2.50 -15.95 -17.32
C ASN A 326 3.50 -14.93 -17.88
N ARG A 327 3.18 -13.63 -17.79
CA ARG A 327 4.09 -12.56 -18.23
C ARG A 327 5.37 -12.53 -17.39
N LEU A 328 5.26 -12.65 -16.07
CA LEU A 328 6.44 -12.74 -15.19
C LEU A 328 7.33 -13.93 -15.56
N LYS A 329 6.77 -15.12 -15.80
CA LYS A 329 7.53 -16.28 -16.29
C LYS A 329 8.29 -15.97 -17.59
N ILE A 330 7.63 -15.36 -18.57
CA ILE A 330 8.26 -14.99 -19.84
C ILE A 330 9.41 -13.99 -19.61
N ILE A 331 9.17 -12.96 -18.80
CA ILE A 331 10.17 -11.92 -18.48
C ILE A 331 11.38 -12.51 -17.76
N LEU A 332 11.15 -13.47 -16.85
CA LEU A 332 12.21 -14.18 -16.12
C LEU A 332 12.93 -15.24 -16.96
N GLY A 333 12.47 -15.51 -18.21
CA GLY A 333 13.04 -16.54 -19.08
C GLY A 333 12.64 -17.97 -18.71
N LYS A 334 11.58 -18.14 -17.91
CA LYS A 334 11.06 -19.43 -17.40
C LYS A 334 9.81 -19.91 -18.17
N SER A 335 9.74 -19.62 -19.47
CA SER A 335 8.64 -20.09 -20.33
C SER A 335 8.51 -21.61 -20.28
N SER A 336 7.28 -22.12 -20.15
CA SER A 336 7.00 -23.56 -20.04
C SER A 336 7.27 -24.30 -21.36
N LEU A 337 7.08 -23.63 -22.50
CA LEU A 337 7.28 -24.19 -23.84
C LEU A 337 7.84 -23.14 -24.80
N LYS A 338 8.82 -23.54 -25.61
CA LYS A 338 9.37 -22.76 -26.72
C LYS A 338 8.97 -23.38 -28.05
N ILE A 339 8.28 -22.61 -28.89
CA ILE A 339 7.84 -23.02 -30.22
C ILE A 339 8.52 -22.13 -31.25
N GLY A 340 9.23 -22.73 -32.23
CA GLY A 340 9.77 -22.00 -33.39
C GLY A 340 8.64 -21.60 -34.35
N ALA A 341 8.56 -20.33 -34.74
CA ALA A 341 7.55 -19.83 -35.66
C ALA A 341 7.61 -20.51 -37.07
N ARG A 342 8.73 -21.14 -37.44
CA ARG A 342 8.82 -21.92 -38.67
C ARG A 342 7.80 -23.07 -38.72
N LYS A 343 7.48 -23.66 -37.57
CA LYS A 343 6.49 -24.74 -37.41
C LYS A 343 5.03 -24.26 -37.37
N CYS A 344 4.79 -22.97 -37.50
CA CYS A 344 3.49 -22.36 -37.39
C CYS A 344 3.03 -21.78 -38.73
N VAL A 345 1.70 -21.67 -38.90
CA VAL A 345 1.07 -21.06 -40.09
C VAL A 345 0.37 -19.76 -39.63
N VAL A 346 0.50 -18.71 -40.46
CA VAL A 346 -0.26 -17.46 -40.24
C VAL A 346 -1.60 -17.59 -40.93
N LYS A 347 -2.69 -17.27 -40.22
CA LYS A 347 -4.06 -17.20 -40.75
C LYS A 347 -4.77 -15.98 -40.21
N GLU A 348 -5.74 -15.47 -40.94
CA GLU A 348 -6.67 -14.50 -40.41
C GLU A 348 -7.54 -15.11 -39.31
N VAL A 349 -7.92 -14.27 -38.35
CA VAL A 349 -8.70 -14.67 -37.17
C VAL A 349 -9.98 -13.80 -37.14
N ASP A 350 -11.12 -14.43 -36.99
CA ASP A 350 -12.38 -13.73 -36.83
C ASP A 350 -12.43 -12.92 -35.52
N ASN A 351 -13.39 -12.02 -35.44
CA ASN A 351 -13.50 -11.11 -34.29
C ASN A 351 -13.79 -11.84 -32.97
N TYR A 352 -14.60 -12.88 -33.01
CA TYR A 352 -14.99 -13.63 -31.80
C TYR A 352 -13.77 -14.37 -31.20
N LEU A 353 -13.03 -15.11 -32.01
CA LEU A 353 -11.84 -15.83 -31.58
C LEU A 353 -10.74 -14.86 -31.11
N SER A 354 -10.56 -13.74 -31.83
CA SER A 354 -9.63 -12.67 -31.45
C SER A 354 -9.98 -12.08 -30.06
N LYS A 355 -11.25 -11.72 -29.84
CA LYS A 355 -11.74 -11.21 -28.55
C LYS A 355 -11.47 -12.22 -27.43
N LYS A 356 -11.88 -13.47 -27.62
CA LYS A 356 -11.69 -14.55 -26.65
C LYS A 356 -10.22 -14.79 -26.32
N PHE A 357 -9.33 -14.72 -27.33
CA PHE A 357 -7.89 -14.90 -27.13
C PHE A 357 -7.27 -13.73 -26.37
N LEU A 358 -7.57 -12.48 -26.75
CA LEU A 358 -7.03 -11.29 -26.11
C LEU A 358 -7.49 -11.13 -24.66
N GLU A 359 -8.77 -11.37 -24.38
CA GLU A 359 -9.28 -11.34 -22.99
C GLU A 359 -8.59 -12.41 -22.12
N LYS A 360 -8.26 -13.54 -22.68
CA LYS A 360 -7.64 -14.65 -21.96
C LYS A 360 -6.15 -14.50 -21.73
N TYR A 361 -5.42 -13.77 -22.62
CA TYR A 361 -3.95 -13.77 -22.62
C TYR A 361 -3.28 -12.41 -22.67
N HIS A 362 -4.01 -11.32 -22.99
CA HIS A 362 -3.44 -9.98 -23.03
C HIS A 362 -3.83 -9.17 -21.79
N ILE A 363 -2.85 -8.50 -21.15
CA ILE A 363 -3.09 -7.76 -19.89
C ILE A 363 -4.13 -6.64 -20.05
N GLN A 364 -4.13 -5.94 -21.18
CA GLN A 364 -5.10 -4.88 -21.48
C GLN A 364 -6.37 -5.42 -22.15
N GLY A 365 -6.50 -6.74 -22.38
CA GLY A 365 -7.65 -7.36 -23.00
C GLY A 365 -7.87 -7.00 -24.47
N TYR A 366 -9.11 -7.19 -24.93
CA TYR A 366 -9.52 -6.93 -26.29
C TYR A 366 -9.51 -5.43 -26.65
N SER A 367 -9.23 -5.16 -27.91
CA SER A 367 -9.41 -3.85 -28.53
C SER A 367 -9.86 -4.05 -29.99
N VAL A 368 -10.71 -3.16 -30.47
CA VAL A 368 -11.18 -3.17 -31.87
C VAL A 368 -9.98 -3.04 -32.82
N ALA A 369 -9.98 -3.86 -33.85
CA ALA A 369 -8.95 -3.89 -34.89
C ALA A 369 -9.56 -4.32 -36.21
N SER A 370 -9.05 -3.79 -37.32
CA SER A 370 -9.51 -4.16 -38.67
C SER A 370 -8.86 -5.42 -39.21
N VAL A 371 -7.57 -5.63 -38.86
CA VAL A 371 -6.82 -6.83 -39.29
C VAL A 371 -6.38 -7.63 -38.06
N ARG A 372 -6.64 -8.90 -38.06
CA ARG A 372 -6.37 -9.83 -36.95
C ARG A 372 -5.65 -11.07 -37.50
N LEU A 373 -4.35 -11.19 -37.22
CA LEU A 373 -3.50 -12.25 -37.71
C LEU A 373 -3.06 -13.18 -36.59
N GLY A 374 -3.46 -14.42 -36.65
CA GLY A 374 -3.11 -15.48 -35.72
C GLY A 374 -1.99 -16.37 -36.24
N LEU A 375 -1.14 -16.82 -35.33
CA LEU A 375 -0.13 -17.86 -35.59
C LEU A 375 -0.63 -19.19 -35.05
N PHE A 376 -0.76 -20.18 -35.89
CA PHE A 376 -1.30 -21.49 -35.55
C PHE A 376 -0.19 -22.57 -35.54
N TYR A 377 -0.12 -23.32 -34.46
CA TYR A 377 0.71 -24.51 -34.32
C TYR A 377 -0.18 -25.72 -34.07
N LYS A 378 -0.08 -26.76 -34.91
CA LYS A 378 -0.97 -27.95 -34.84
C LYS A 378 -2.45 -27.54 -34.70
N ASN A 379 -2.95 -26.66 -35.56
CA ASN A 379 -4.30 -26.09 -35.59
C ASN A 379 -4.73 -25.31 -34.35
N ARG A 380 -3.85 -25.07 -33.38
CA ARG A 380 -4.09 -24.26 -32.19
C ARG A 380 -3.54 -22.86 -32.38
N LEU A 381 -4.35 -21.84 -32.08
CA LEU A 381 -3.90 -20.44 -32.03
C LEU A 381 -2.91 -20.24 -30.88
N VAL A 382 -1.66 -19.88 -31.19
CA VAL A 382 -0.56 -19.75 -30.21
C VAL A 382 -0.05 -18.32 -30.05
N ALA A 383 -0.29 -17.45 -31.04
CA ALA A 383 -0.02 -16.02 -30.93
C ALA A 383 -1.02 -15.24 -31.79
N LEU A 384 -1.30 -14.01 -31.40
CA LEU A 384 -2.21 -13.11 -32.12
C LEU A 384 -1.59 -11.72 -32.18
N MET A 385 -1.64 -11.10 -33.37
CA MET A 385 -1.27 -9.71 -33.60
C MET A 385 -2.42 -9.01 -34.32
N THR A 386 -2.79 -7.81 -33.84
CA THR A 386 -3.90 -7.07 -34.40
C THR A 386 -3.48 -5.69 -34.83
N PHE A 387 -4.06 -5.22 -35.95
CA PHE A 387 -3.78 -3.92 -36.54
C PHE A 387 -5.09 -3.17 -36.81
N GLY A 388 -5.02 -1.86 -36.76
CA GLY A 388 -6.15 -0.98 -37.04
C GLY A 388 -5.72 0.40 -37.49
N LYS A 389 -6.70 1.28 -37.72
CA LYS A 389 -6.41 2.71 -37.94
C LYS A 389 -5.83 3.33 -36.68
N PRO A 390 -4.81 4.21 -36.80
CA PRO A 390 -4.20 4.87 -35.66
C PRO A 390 -5.24 5.65 -34.83
N ARG A 391 -5.28 5.39 -33.53
CA ARG A 391 -6.26 6.00 -32.61
C ARG A 391 -5.86 7.41 -32.18
N PHE A 392 -4.57 7.63 -31.98
CA PHE A 392 -4.06 8.90 -31.44
C PHE A 392 -3.33 9.73 -32.51
N ASN A 393 -2.35 9.16 -33.18
CA ASN A 393 -1.56 9.88 -34.17
C ASN A 393 -1.92 9.47 -35.60
N LYS A 394 -2.74 10.27 -36.26
CA LYS A 394 -3.28 10.05 -37.63
C LYS A 394 -2.23 10.19 -38.74
N LYS A 395 -1.00 10.59 -38.42
CA LYS A 395 0.12 10.72 -39.36
C LYS A 395 0.55 9.37 -39.95
N TYR A 396 0.28 8.26 -39.23
CA TYR A 396 0.68 6.92 -39.64
C TYR A 396 -0.51 6.19 -40.30
N ASP A 397 -0.19 5.18 -41.11
CA ASP A 397 -1.21 4.44 -41.85
C ASP A 397 -1.88 3.36 -40.98
N TRP A 398 -1.10 2.72 -40.12
CA TRP A 398 -1.51 1.61 -39.28
C TRP A 398 -1.10 1.77 -37.83
N GLU A 399 -1.89 1.20 -36.93
CA GLU A 399 -1.49 0.99 -35.53
C GLU A 399 -1.40 -0.51 -35.25
N LEU A 400 -0.23 -1.02 -34.79
CA LEU A 400 -0.14 -2.32 -34.16
C LEU A 400 -0.77 -2.19 -32.77
N VAL A 401 -2.01 -2.71 -32.63
CA VAL A 401 -2.87 -2.47 -31.46
C VAL A 401 -2.56 -3.43 -30.33
N ARG A 402 -2.41 -4.74 -30.63
CA ARG A 402 -2.12 -5.79 -29.65
C ARG A 402 -1.22 -6.87 -30.22
N TYR A 403 -0.35 -7.41 -29.37
CA TYR A 403 0.37 -8.65 -29.60
C TYR A 403 0.47 -9.44 -28.32
N CYS A 404 0.10 -10.72 -28.33
CA CYS A 404 0.35 -11.63 -27.22
C CYS A 404 0.47 -13.08 -27.69
N THR A 405 1.06 -13.91 -26.82
CA THR A 405 1.18 -15.36 -27.00
C THR A 405 0.27 -16.07 -26.03
N ILE A 406 -0.01 -17.34 -26.31
CA ILE A 406 -0.80 -18.19 -25.43
C ILE A 406 -0.04 -18.49 -24.14
N GLY A 407 -0.65 -18.21 -23.00
CA GLY A 407 -0.10 -18.53 -21.67
C GLY A 407 1.31 -17.99 -21.47
N ASP A 408 2.18 -18.84 -20.94
CA ASP A 408 3.60 -18.58 -20.70
C ASP A 408 4.52 -19.16 -21.80
N PHE A 409 3.98 -19.40 -23.01
CA PHE A 409 4.74 -19.92 -24.14
C PHE A 409 5.60 -18.84 -24.79
N SER A 410 6.81 -19.19 -25.16
CA SER A 410 7.68 -18.36 -25.97
C SER A 410 7.61 -18.82 -27.44
N ILE A 411 7.09 -17.93 -28.31
CA ILE A 411 6.99 -18.21 -29.74
C ILE A 411 8.14 -17.50 -30.45
N VAL A 412 9.25 -18.22 -30.62
CA VAL A 412 10.49 -17.65 -31.17
C VAL A 412 10.29 -17.27 -32.64
N GLY A 413 10.47 -15.97 -32.97
CA GLY A 413 10.22 -15.41 -34.30
C GLY A 413 8.74 -15.22 -34.65
N GLY A 414 7.83 -15.45 -33.69
CA GLY A 414 6.38 -15.37 -33.93
C GLY A 414 5.92 -14.00 -34.39
N ALA A 415 6.30 -12.96 -33.66
CA ALA A 415 5.95 -11.58 -34.01
C ALA A 415 6.51 -11.17 -35.38
N SER A 416 7.77 -11.49 -35.66
CA SER A 416 8.41 -11.21 -36.97
C SER A 416 7.68 -11.89 -38.11
N LYS A 417 7.26 -13.16 -37.94
CA LYS A 417 6.53 -13.90 -38.97
C LYS A 417 5.17 -13.28 -39.26
N ILE A 418 4.41 -12.89 -38.24
CA ILE A 418 3.11 -12.25 -38.41
C ILE A 418 3.28 -10.87 -39.06
N LEU A 419 4.22 -10.04 -38.57
CA LEU A 419 4.46 -8.72 -39.13
C LEU A 419 4.91 -8.80 -40.60
N LYS A 420 5.79 -9.74 -40.96
CA LYS A 420 6.21 -9.96 -42.34
C LYS A 420 5.03 -10.39 -43.23
N TYR A 421 4.12 -11.19 -42.71
CA TYR A 421 2.89 -11.56 -43.42
C TYR A 421 1.98 -10.33 -43.64
N PHE A 422 1.76 -9.51 -42.60
CA PHE A 422 0.99 -8.29 -42.68
C PHE A 422 1.53 -7.34 -43.76
N ARG A 423 2.85 -7.11 -43.78
CA ARG A 423 3.48 -6.16 -44.74
C ARG A 423 3.48 -6.65 -46.20
N LYS A 424 3.16 -7.91 -46.49
CA LYS A 424 2.97 -8.36 -47.86
C LYS A 424 1.71 -7.76 -48.51
N THR A 425 0.66 -7.57 -47.73
CA THR A 425 -0.65 -7.16 -48.23
C THR A 425 -1.02 -5.73 -47.81
N HIS A 426 -0.40 -5.20 -46.77
CA HIS A 426 -0.68 -3.89 -46.19
C HIS A 426 0.58 -3.02 -46.23
N LYS A 427 0.55 -2.00 -47.07
CA LYS A 427 1.62 -1.01 -47.19
C LYS A 427 1.45 0.12 -46.19
N GLY A 428 2.49 0.92 -45.99
CA GLY A 428 2.46 2.11 -45.16
C GLY A 428 3.18 1.95 -43.82
N SER A 429 3.22 3.03 -43.09
CA SER A 429 3.88 3.19 -41.80
C SER A 429 3.02 2.59 -40.66
N ILE A 430 3.68 2.05 -39.63
CA ILE A 430 3.02 1.42 -38.48
C ILE A 430 3.48 2.07 -37.20
N ILE A 431 2.55 2.58 -36.40
CA ILE A 431 2.82 3.06 -35.05
C ILE A 431 2.38 2.03 -34.01
N SER A 432 3.07 1.97 -32.87
CA SER A 432 2.65 1.16 -31.72
C SER A 432 3.03 1.80 -30.40
N TYR A 433 2.29 1.45 -29.35
CA TYR A 433 2.43 1.99 -28.00
C TYR A 433 2.71 0.85 -27.02
N ALA A 434 3.90 0.88 -26.40
CA ALA A 434 4.33 -0.12 -25.45
C ALA A 434 4.21 0.39 -24.02
N ASP A 435 3.34 -0.20 -23.21
CA ASP A 435 3.16 0.13 -21.79
C ASP A 435 4.49 -0.01 -21.04
N ARG A 436 5.02 1.12 -20.53
CA ARG A 436 6.33 1.21 -19.87
C ARG A 436 6.40 0.41 -18.57
N ARG A 437 5.27 0.15 -17.92
CA ARG A 437 5.21 -0.69 -16.72
C ARG A 437 5.60 -2.15 -17.01
N TRP A 438 5.38 -2.62 -18.25
CA TRP A 438 5.54 -4.01 -18.66
C TRP A 438 6.60 -4.24 -19.72
N SER A 439 6.89 -3.27 -20.55
CA SER A 439 7.72 -3.44 -21.76
C SER A 439 8.98 -2.59 -21.70
N ASP A 440 10.11 -3.21 -22.04
CA ASP A 440 11.39 -2.52 -22.27
C ASP A 440 11.61 -2.13 -23.75
N GLY A 441 10.65 -2.43 -24.61
CA GLY A 441 10.70 -2.10 -26.04
C GLY A 441 11.52 -3.07 -26.91
N LYS A 442 12.24 -4.05 -26.34
CA LYS A 442 13.11 -4.96 -27.11
C LYS A 442 12.41 -5.66 -28.27
N LEU A 443 11.15 -6.08 -28.07
CA LEU A 443 10.38 -6.70 -29.14
C LEU A 443 10.28 -5.79 -30.37
N TYR A 444 9.94 -4.53 -30.19
CA TYR A 444 9.77 -3.57 -31.28
C TYR A 444 11.08 -3.30 -32.00
N LYS A 445 12.18 -3.12 -31.27
CA LYS A 445 13.52 -2.96 -31.84
C LYS A 445 13.92 -4.18 -32.70
N THR A 446 13.64 -5.39 -32.21
CA THR A 446 13.87 -6.64 -32.97
C THR A 446 13.01 -6.73 -34.24
N LEU A 447 11.84 -6.10 -34.25
CA LEU A 447 10.95 -6.04 -35.41
C LEU A 447 11.31 -4.92 -36.40
N GLY A 448 12.35 -4.12 -36.11
CA GLY A 448 12.81 -3.03 -36.95
C GLY A 448 12.10 -1.70 -36.71
N PHE A 449 11.34 -1.58 -35.63
CA PHE A 449 10.75 -0.27 -35.25
C PHE A 449 11.80 0.62 -34.64
N SER A 450 11.74 1.91 -34.98
CA SER A 450 12.45 2.98 -34.30
C SER A 450 11.66 3.49 -33.10
N GLU A 451 12.33 3.82 -32.02
CA GLU A 451 11.76 4.44 -30.83
C GLU A 451 11.63 5.93 -31.05
N GLU A 452 10.47 6.51 -30.82
CA GLU A 452 10.18 7.95 -30.79
C GLU A 452 10.04 8.44 -29.35
N ASN A 453 9.54 9.68 -29.17
CA ASN A 453 9.33 10.26 -27.85
C ASN A 453 8.27 9.49 -27.06
N ASP A 454 8.54 9.25 -25.78
CA ASP A 454 7.62 8.61 -24.86
C ASP A 454 6.35 9.44 -24.64
N SER A 455 5.20 8.79 -24.45
CA SER A 455 4.00 9.49 -24.06
C SER A 455 4.04 9.87 -22.57
N SER A 456 3.41 10.98 -22.22
CA SER A 456 3.18 11.33 -20.81
C SER A 456 2.36 10.25 -20.08
N PRO A 457 2.50 10.12 -18.74
CA PRO A 457 1.63 9.28 -17.95
C PRO A 457 0.15 9.59 -18.19
N ALA A 458 -0.64 8.57 -18.44
CA ALA A 458 -2.09 8.65 -18.52
C ALA A 458 -2.70 8.34 -17.15
N TYR A 459 -3.94 8.81 -16.92
CA TYR A 459 -4.65 8.51 -15.68
C TYR A 459 -5.86 7.62 -15.92
N PHE A 460 -6.20 6.92 -14.87
CA PHE A 460 -7.43 6.15 -14.71
C PHE A 460 -8.17 6.68 -13.48
N TYR A 461 -9.45 6.48 -13.42
CA TYR A 461 -10.20 6.66 -12.20
C TYR A 461 -10.28 5.34 -11.43
N VAL A 462 -10.17 5.42 -10.10
CA VAL A 462 -10.27 4.26 -9.20
C VAL A 462 -11.40 4.46 -8.22
N LYS A 463 -12.21 3.41 -8.04
CA LYS A 463 -13.26 3.31 -7.05
C LYS A 463 -13.46 1.83 -6.69
N ASP A 464 -13.64 1.53 -5.40
CA ASP A 464 -13.96 0.19 -4.89
C ASP A 464 -13.02 -0.92 -5.42
N GLY A 465 -11.72 -0.64 -5.46
CA GLY A 465 -10.70 -1.60 -5.89
C GLY A 465 -10.66 -1.87 -7.41
N GLN A 466 -11.28 -1.02 -8.22
CA GLN A 466 -11.31 -1.13 -9.68
C GLN A 466 -10.76 0.12 -10.36
N ARG A 467 -10.10 -0.07 -11.51
CA ARG A 467 -9.68 1.01 -12.41
C ARG A 467 -10.65 1.14 -13.58
N PHE A 468 -10.99 2.37 -13.88
CA PHE A 468 -11.86 2.76 -14.97
C PHE A 468 -11.11 3.66 -15.95
N SER A 469 -11.28 3.40 -17.23
CA SER A 469 -10.74 4.28 -18.27
C SER A 469 -11.39 5.66 -18.20
N ARG A 470 -10.57 6.72 -18.28
CA ARG A 470 -11.06 8.11 -18.35
C ARG A 470 -12.07 8.37 -19.49
N VAL A 471 -12.02 7.55 -20.54
CA VAL A 471 -12.93 7.69 -21.71
C VAL A 471 -14.40 7.48 -21.32
N ILE A 472 -14.66 6.71 -20.25
CA ILE A 472 -16.02 6.49 -19.72
C ILE A 472 -16.55 7.78 -19.09
N PHE A 473 -15.67 8.58 -18.47
CA PHE A 473 -15.99 9.77 -17.67
C PHE A 473 -15.63 11.09 -18.38
N GLN A 474 -15.73 11.13 -19.70
CA GLN A 474 -15.63 12.38 -20.45
C GLN A 474 -16.75 13.35 -20.03
N LYS A 475 -16.45 14.65 -19.90
CA LYS A 475 -17.36 15.67 -19.34
C LYS A 475 -18.80 15.57 -19.85
N HIS A 476 -18.97 15.38 -21.16
CA HIS A 476 -20.31 15.26 -21.79
C HIS A 476 -21.06 13.97 -21.42
N LYS A 477 -20.41 12.98 -20.80
CA LYS A 477 -21.02 11.71 -20.37
C LYS A 477 -21.34 11.68 -18.88
N LEU A 478 -20.75 12.56 -18.08
CA LEU A 478 -20.80 12.49 -16.62
C LEU A 478 -22.22 12.51 -16.08
N LYS A 479 -23.10 13.34 -16.65
CA LYS A 479 -24.52 13.42 -16.25
C LYS A 479 -25.25 12.07 -16.31
N ASN A 480 -24.84 11.19 -17.22
CA ASN A 480 -25.49 9.88 -17.44
C ASN A 480 -24.78 8.74 -16.67
N VAL A 481 -23.62 8.99 -16.10
CA VAL A 481 -22.76 7.95 -15.49
C VAL A 481 -22.63 8.12 -13.99
N LEU A 482 -22.69 9.37 -13.49
CA LEU A 482 -22.50 9.66 -12.07
C LEU A 482 -23.85 9.75 -11.35
N GLU A 483 -23.89 9.23 -10.13
CA GLU A 483 -25.06 9.34 -9.25
C GLU A 483 -25.31 10.79 -8.81
N LYS A 484 -24.22 11.52 -8.55
CA LYS A 484 -24.23 12.93 -8.16
C LYS A 484 -23.49 13.73 -9.22
N PHE A 485 -24.21 14.55 -9.96
CA PHE A 485 -23.64 15.40 -11.00
C PHE A 485 -24.04 16.85 -10.79
N ASP A 486 -23.08 17.76 -10.80
CA ASP A 486 -23.24 19.19 -10.75
C ASP A 486 -22.55 19.81 -11.97
N GLU A 487 -23.30 20.46 -12.82
CA GLU A 487 -22.83 21.04 -14.09
C GLU A 487 -21.86 22.22 -13.87
N SER A 488 -21.99 22.91 -12.73
CA SER A 488 -21.10 24.01 -12.34
C SER A 488 -19.70 23.58 -11.95
N LEU A 489 -19.53 22.29 -11.59
CA LEU A 489 -18.27 21.74 -11.14
C LEU A 489 -17.42 21.21 -12.30
N SER A 490 -16.10 21.18 -12.06
CA SER A 490 -15.17 20.53 -12.97
C SER A 490 -15.39 19.01 -13.03
N GLU A 491 -14.90 18.35 -14.10
CA GLU A 491 -14.88 16.87 -14.20
C GLU A 491 -14.28 16.25 -12.92
N ASN A 492 -13.11 16.73 -12.50
CA ASN A 492 -12.41 16.19 -11.34
C ASN A 492 -13.25 16.28 -10.06
N ARG A 493 -13.90 17.42 -9.83
CA ARG A 493 -14.70 17.64 -8.63
C ARG A 493 -15.95 16.77 -8.60
N ASN A 494 -16.62 16.60 -9.74
CA ASN A 494 -17.74 15.66 -9.88
C ASN A 494 -17.30 14.22 -9.60
N MET A 495 -16.13 13.81 -10.08
CA MET A 495 -15.59 12.48 -9.84
C MET A 495 -15.28 12.25 -8.35
N GLU A 496 -14.66 13.22 -7.69
CA GLU A 496 -14.37 13.18 -6.24
C GLU A 496 -15.63 13.07 -5.38
N LEU A 497 -16.70 13.81 -5.73
CA LEU A 497 -18.01 13.75 -5.04
C LEU A 497 -18.63 12.34 -5.10
N ASN A 498 -18.30 11.58 -6.14
CA ASN A 498 -18.76 10.21 -6.33
C ASN A 498 -17.74 9.16 -5.83
N GLY A 499 -16.68 9.58 -5.13
CA GLY A 499 -15.67 8.69 -4.56
C GLY A 499 -14.65 8.14 -5.55
N TYR A 500 -14.55 8.73 -6.75
CA TYR A 500 -13.51 8.38 -7.72
C TYR A 500 -12.25 9.21 -7.49
N HIS A 501 -11.10 8.55 -7.54
CA HIS A 501 -9.78 9.17 -7.41
C HIS A 501 -8.92 8.83 -8.63
N LYS A 502 -7.99 9.71 -9.00
CA LYS A 502 -7.06 9.42 -10.10
C LYS A 502 -5.89 8.57 -9.64
N ILE A 503 -5.48 7.65 -10.51
CA ILE A 503 -4.20 6.95 -10.45
C ILE A 503 -3.53 7.06 -11.81
N TYR A 504 -2.20 7.25 -11.83
CA TYR A 504 -1.45 7.46 -13.06
C TYR A 504 -0.60 6.23 -13.40
N ASP A 505 -0.46 5.95 -14.69
CA ASP A 505 0.48 4.95 -15.19
C ASP A 505 1.88 5.57 -15.44
N CYS A 506 2.74 4.84 -16.16
CA CYS A 506 4.07 5.31 -16.55
C CYS A 506 4.14 5.83 -17.99
N GLY A 507 3.00 6.00 -18.67
CA GLY A 507 2.96 6.29 -20.10
C GLY A 507 3.40 5.09 -20.97
N ASN A 508 3.58 5.37 -22.25
CA ASN A 508 3.98 4.37 -23.24
C ASN A 508 5.25 4.81 -23.96
N LYS A 509 6.12 3.86 -24.29
CA LYS A 509 7.10 4.05 -25.35
C LYS A 509 6.40 4.01 -26.70
N VAL A 510 6.75 4.95 -27.56
CA VAL A 510 6.19 5.03 -28.92
C VAL A 510 7.17 4.46 -29.91
N PHE A 511 6.71 3.54 -30.73
CA PHE A 511 7.51 2.85 -31.74
C PHE A 511 6.90 3.03 -33.13
N VAL A 512 7.75 3.29 -34.13
CA VAL A 512 7.33 3.50 -35.51
C VAL A 512 8.14 2.64 -36.45
N LEU A 513 7.46 2.01 -37.38
CA LEU A 513 8.03 1.29 -38.52
C LEU A 513 7.58 1.97 -39.81
N LYS A 514 8.52 2.48 -40.60
CA LYS A 514 8.29 3.09 -41.90
C LYS A 514 8.26 2.05 -43.03
#